data_bd42bf852b33213bb9b9006c10923a72
#
_entry.id   bd42bf852b33213bb9b9006c10923a72
#
_cell.length_a   1.000
_cell.length_b   1.000
_cell.length_c   1.000
_cell.angle_alpha   90.00
_cell.angle_beta   90.00
_cell.angle_gamma   90.00
#
_symmetry.space_group_name_H-M   'P 1'
#
loop_
_entity.id
_entity.type
_entity.pdbx_description
1 polymer ?
#
loop_
_entity_poly.entity_id
_entity_poly.type
_entity_poly.pdbx_seq_one_letter_code
_entity_poly.pdbx_strand_id
1 'polypeptide(L)'
;MPEREAVLAETERVLRRNWVVGERRGTPFSYTEPSPGRYPWQWYWDSCFHAIVWRRFDRARAESELRSLLNGGTEDGFIGHTIFWDRRVSLLRLPFYNVLSRSAFQTETIQPPLLAWAWRLAVGDPAAEPRIGAQADWLTANRDLEGDGLLWIVQPDESGLDASPKFDPVWGRRANGRAGFPLLVERNRRLAWDVRRIRDRGGPVLCETLVNTLWSLSLQSLGRPSATPALVDRLWDERRGLFVDEAAPGGLRPGPVTWASLAPLALPDLPEAIGRRLVEEHLLNEREFLTPVAPPSVSIAEPAYDPSGGHGPIRRYWRGPTWINASWLVWLGLRRLGYLAEAERLATGAIGAVARSGLREYYDPRDGTGQGAHDFAWSALITELADPEPLQGPEPDLPLQMGG
;
A
#
# COMPACT_ATOMS: atom_id res chain seq x y z
N MET A 1 -22.96 12.87 -12.32
CA MET A 1 -23.68 11.57 -12.24
C MET A 1 -23.30 10.62 -13.38
N PRO A 2 -23.39 10.95 -14.68
CA PRO A 2 -23.05 10.00 -15.76
C PRO A 2 -21.59 9.46 -15.71
N GLU A 3 -20.63 10.29 -15.33
CA GLU A 3 -19.22 9.87 -15.22
C GLU A 3 -19.01 8.86 -14.09
N ARG A 4 -19.67 9.03 -12.94
CA ARG A 4 -19.58 8.09 -11.81
C ARG A 4 -20.15 6.71 -12.18
N GLU A 5 -21.30 6.67 -12.83
CA GLU A 5 -21.92 5.42 -13.31
C GLU A 5 -21.04 4.72 -14.36
N ALA A 6 -20.48 5.46 -15.30
CA ALA A 6 -19.56 4.91 -16.30
C ALA A 6 -18.29 4.32 -15.67
N VAL A 7 -17.72 5.00 -14.67
CA VAL A 7 -16.54 4.53 -13.93
C VAL A 7 -16.86 3.26 -13.15
N LEU A 8 -18.03 3.16 -12.50
CA LEU A 8 -18.44 1.94 -11.79
C LEU A 8 -18.58 0.74 -12.76
N ALA A 9 -19.25 0.93 -13.90
CA ALA A 9 -19.41 -0.12 -14.91
C ALA A 9 -18.06 -0.58 -15.49
N GLU A 10 -17.16 0.36 -15.77
CA GLU A 10 -15.81 0.06 -16.24
C GLU A 10 -14.99 -0.68 -15.20
N THR A 11 -15.10 -0.32 -13.93
CA THR A 11 -14.45 -0.99 -12.82
C THR A 11 -14.85 -2.46 -12.73
N GLU A 12 -16.15 -2.74 -12.73
CA GLU A 12 -16.66 -4.11 -12.69
C GLU A 12 -16.17 -4.92 -13.90
N ARG A 13 -16.19 -4.32 -15.09
CA ARG A 13 -15.70 -4.94 -16.32
C ARG A 13 -14.23 -5.36 -16.21
N VAL A 14 -13.37 -4.45 -15.72
CA VAL A 14 -11.93 -4.72 -15.56
C VAL A 14 -11.70 -5.80 -14.52
N LEU A 15 -12.33 -5.72 -13.36
CA LEU A 15 -12.17 -6.74 -12.32
C LEU A 15 -12.59 -8.15 -12.81
N ARG A 16 -13.74 -8.24 -13.51
CA ARG A 16 -14.20 -9.52 -14.08
C ARG A 16 -13.27 -10.08 -15.15
N ARG A 17 -12.72 -9.22 -16.00
CA ARG A 17 -11.74 -9.58 -17.04
C ARG A 17 -10.43 -10.08 -16.45
N ASN A 18 -9.98 -9.46 -15.37
CA ASN A 18 -8.70 -9.76 -14.75
C ASN A 18 -8.78 -10.94 -13.77
N TRP A 19 -9.96 -11.51 -13.55
CA TRP A 19 -10.18 -12.60 -12.62
C TRP A 19 -9.62 -13.92 -13.13
N VAL A 20 -8.78 -14.56 -12.30
CA VAL A 20 -8.16 -15.87 -12.58
C VAL A 20 -8.61 -16.87 -11.54
N VAL A 21 -8.85 -18.10 -11.98
CA VAL A 21 -9.19 -19.25 -11.13
C VAL A 21 -8.34 -20.42 -11.52
N GLY A 22 -7.86 -21.18 -10.56
CA GLY A 22 -7.06 -22.38 -10.80
C GLY A 22 -6.87 -23.21 -9.55
N GLU A 23 -6.02 -24.22 -9.69
CA GLU A 23 -5.63 -25.13 -8.61
C GLU A 23 -4.13 -25.42 -8.73
N ARG A 24 -3.44 -25.44 -7.60
CA ARG A 24 -2.05 -25.86 -7.51
C ARG A 24 -1.88 -26.94 -6.43
N ARG A 25 -1.51 -28.17 -6.86
CA ARG A 25 -1.28 -29.30 -5.95
C ARG A 25 -2.44 -29.56 -4.98
N GLY A 26 -3.66 -29.48 -5.47
CA GLY A 26 -4.88 -29.66 -4.66
C GLY A 26 -5.32 -28.40 -3.88
N THR A 27 -4.57 -27.32 -3.95
CA THR A 27 -4.94 -26.05 -3.31
C THR A 27 -5.62 -25.12 -4.30
N PRO A 28 -6.90 -24.79 -4.13
CA PRO A 28 -7.60 -23.87 -5.01
C PRO A 28 -7.10 -22.45 -4.80
N PHE A 29 -7.05 -21.67 -5.89
CA PHE A 29 -6.77 -20.25 -5.85
C PHE A 29 -7.68 -19.48 -6.81
N SER A 30 -7.93 -18.24 -6.44
CA SER A 30 -8.57 -17.28 -7.33
C SER A 30 -8.15 -15.87 -6.94
N TYR A 31 -7.82 -15.06 -7.92
CA TYR A 31 -7.37 -13.68 -7.68
C TYR A 31 -7.60 -12.81 -8.92
N THR A 32 -7.54 -11.51 -8.71
CA THR A 32 -7.53 -10.52 -9.79
C THR A 32 -6.09 -10.20 -10.17
N GLU A 33 -5.71 -10.42 -11.44
CA GLU A 33 -4.42 -9.91 -11.95
C GLU A 33 -4.42 -8.38 -11.88
N PRO A 34 -3.39 -7.73 -11.32
CA PRO A 34 -3.30 -6.26 -11.36
C PRO A 34 -3.41 -5.70 -12.77
N SER A 35 -2.74 -6.34 -13.75
CA SER A 35 -2.90 -6.03 -15.18
C SER A 35 -2.50 -7.25 -16.00
N PRO A 36 -3.43 -7.85 -16.77
CA PRO A 36 -3.16 -9.05 -17.55
C PRO A 36 -1.96 -8.89 -18.50
N GLY A 37 -1.11 -9.91 -18.50
CA GLY A 37 0.10 -9.93 -19.34
C GLY A 37 1.28 -9.11 -18.81
N ARG A 38 1.05 -8.08 -18.01
CA ARG A 38 2.12 -7.28 -17.41
C ARG A 38 2.43 -7.67 -15.97
N TYR A 39 1.42 -7.86 -15.16
CA TYR A 39 1.47 -8.31 -13.77
C TYR A 39 0.55 -9.53 -13.59
N PRO A 40 0.95 -10.73 -14.10
CA PRO A 40 0.06 -11.88 -14.20
C PRO A 40 0.08 -12.76 -12.94
N TRP A 41 0.43 -12.23 -11.79
CA TRP A 41 0.53 -12.96 -10.53
C TRP A 41 -0.34 -12.33 -9.46
N GLN A 42 -0.56 -13.06 -8.39
CA GLN A 42 -1.22 -12.52 -7.22
C GLN A 42 -0.23 -11.67 -6.40
N TRP A 43 -0.54 -10.39 -6.23
CA TRP A 43 0.22 -9.46 -5.41
C TRP A 43 -0.54 -9.21 -4.13
N TYR A 44 0.18 -9.19 -3.00
CA TYR A 44 -0.43 -9.19 -1.68
C TYR A 44 -1.35 -7.98 -1.44
N TRP A 45 -0.82 -6.76 -1.52
CA TRP A 45 -1.62 -5.57 -1.22
C TRP A 45 -2.64 -5.25 -2.32
N ASP A 46 -2.30 -5.58 -3.58
CA ASP A 46 -3.24 -5.47 -4.70
C ASP A 46 -4.49 -6.32 -4.45
N SER A 47 -4.33 -7.59 -4.08
CA SER A 47 -5.44 -8.48 -3.75
C SER A 47 -6.29 -7.93 -2.59
N CYS A 48 -5.68 -7.30 -1.60
CA CYS A 48 -6.41 -6.65 -0.52
C CYS A 48 -7.27 -5.49 -1.05
N PHE A 49 -6.73 -4.63 -1.91
CA PHE A 49 -7.48 -3.55 -2.55
C PHE A 49 -8.57 -4.08 -3.49
N HIS A 50 -8.27 -5.13 -4.28
CA HIS A 50 -9.24 -5.76 -5.15
C HIS A 50 -10.43 -6.31 -4.36
N ALA A 51 -10.18 -7.00 -3.25
CA ALA A 51 -11.22 -7.55 -2.39
C ALA A 51 -12.12 -6.45 -1.80
N ILE A 52 -11.55 -5.33 -1.37
CA ILE A 52 -12.30 -4.16 -0.90
C ILE A 52 -13.28 -3.70 -1.99
N VAL A 53 -12.87 -3.67 -3.26
CA VAL A 53 -13.76 -3.27 -4.36
C VAL A 53 -14.74 -4.39 -4.72
N TRP A 54 -14.30 -5.65 -4.79
CA TRP A 54 -15.14 -6.78 -5.11
C TRP A 54 -16.36 -6.91 -4.21
N ARG A 55 -16.28 -6.54 -2.91
CA ARG A 55 -17.42 -6.62 -2.00
C ARG A 55 -18.67 -5.87 -2.49
N ARG A 56 -18.49 -4.89 -3.38
CA ARG A 56 -19.58 -4.11 -3.99
C ARG A 56 -20.28 -4.86 -5.12
N PHE A 57 -19.57 -5.72 -5.82
CA PHE A 57 -20.05 -6.43 -7.00
C PHE A 57 -20.27 -7.92 -6.74
N ASP A 58 -19.39 -8.55 -5.95
CA ASP A 58 -19.40 -9.98 -5.67
C ASP A 58 -18.59 -10.31 -4.41
N ARG A 59 -19.29 -10.42 -3.27
CA ARG A 59 -18.66 -10.71 -1.98
C ARG A 59 -17.97 -12.08 -1.93
N ALA A 60 -18.48 -13.05 -2.68
CA ALA A 60 -17.85 -14.38 -2.74
C ALA A 60 -16.47 -14.31 -3.42
N ARG A 61 -16.33 -13.47 -4.45
CA ARG A 61 -15.01 -13.21 -5.06
C ARG A 61 -14.08 -12.43 -4.13
N ALA A 62 -14.59 -11.44 -3.40
CA ALA A 62 -13.79 -10.73 -2.40
C ALA A 62 -13.18 -11.69 -1.37
N GLU A 63 -14.00 -12.56 -0.80
CA GLU A 63 -13.56 -13.59 0.14
C GLU A 63 -12.58 -14.58 -0.51
N SER A 64 -12.89 -15.07 -1.71
CA SER A 64 -12.05 -16.04 -2.43
C SER A 64 -10.66 -15.48 -2.75
N GLU A 65 -10.54 -14.20 -3.09
CA GLU A 65 -9.26 -13.55 -3.36
C GLU A 65 -8.39 -13.46 -2.09
N LEU A 66 -8.97 -13.08 -0.96
CA LEU A 66 -8.24 -13.03 0.32
C LEU A 66 -7.90 -14.43 0.85
N ARG A 67 -8.78 -15.41 0.67
CA ARG A 67 -8.48 -16.81 1.01
C ARG A 67 -7.33 -17.36 0.17
N SER A 68 -7.20 -16.93 -1.08
CA SER A 68 -6.06 -17.32 -1.93
C SER A 68 -4.74 -16.78 -1.39
N LEU A 69 -4.68 -15.55 -0.85
CA LEU A 69 -3.49 -15.06 -0.14
C LEU A 69 -3.12 -15.98 1.03
N LEU A 70 -4.11 -16.33 1.86
CA LEU A 70 -3.92 -17.23 2.99
C LEU A 70 -3.48 -18.64 2.56
N ASN A 71 -4.02 -19.15 1.46
CA ASN A 71 -3.65 -20.46 0.90
C ASN A 71 -2.23 -20.46 0.30
N GLY A 72 -1.74 -19.30 -0.14
CA GLY A 72 -0.36 -19.12 -0.61
C GLY A 72 0.65 -18.88 0.51
N GLY A 73 0.18 -18.60 1.72
CA GLY A 73 1.03 -18.40 2.90
C GLY A 73 1.67 -19.69 3.42
N THR A 74 2.61 -19.52 4.33
CA THR A 74 3.25 -20.63 5.07
C THR A 74 2.48 -20.98 6.34
N GLU A 75 2.74 -22.13 6.92
CA GLU A 75 2.07 -22.59 8.16
C GLU A 75 2.36 -21.67 9.36
N ASP A 76 3.52 -21.00 9.37
CA ASP A 76 3.91 -20.05 10.42
C ASP A 76 3.35 -18.63 10.21
N GLY A 77 2.55 -18.42 9.14
CA GLY A 77 1.85 -17.16 8.89
C GLY A 77 2.53 -16.21 7.89
N PHE A 78 3.71 -16.54 7.33
CA PHE A 78 4.31 -15.70 6.31
C PHE A 78 3.52 -15.73 5.01
N ILE A 79 3.25 -14.56 4.43
CA ILE A 79 2.70 -14.40 3.08
C ILE A 79 3.63 -13.51 2.30
N GLY A 80 4.14 -14.02 1.18
CA GLY A 80 5.06 -13.29 0.32
C GLY A 80 4.37 -12.15 -0.42
N HIS A 81 5.14 -11.13 -0.74
CA HIS A 81 4.78 -9.98 -1.55
C HIS A 81 4.09 -10.36 -2.87
N THR A 82 4.57 -11.44 -3.54
CA THR A 82 3.97 -12.00 -4.76
C THR A 82 3.87 -13.51 -4.66
N ILE A 83 2.72 -14.07 -5.04
CA ILE A 83 2.48 -15.50 -5.16
C ILE A 83 2.35 -15.86 -6.64
N PHE A 84 3.15 -16.82 -7.10
CA PHE A 84 3.28 -17.16 -8.53
C PHE A 84 2.32 -18.25 -8.99
N TRP A 85 1.59 -18.89 -8.09
CA TRP A 85 0.63 -19.98 -8.33
C TRP A 85 1.13 -21.00 -9.36
N ASP A 86 0.54 -21.03 -10.55
CA ASP A 86 0.89 -21.92 -11.67
C ASP A 86 1.80 -21.27 -12.72
N ARG A 87 2.02 -19.94 -12.62
CA ARG A 87 2.82 -19.16 -13.58
C ARG A 87 4.25 -18.98 -13.10
N ARG A 88 5.17 -19.73 -13.69
CA ARG A 88 6.59 -19.66 -13.35
C ARG A 88 7.19 -18.30 -13.74
N VAL A 89 8.01 -17.77 -12.85
CA VAL A 89 8.88 -16.62 -13.16
C VAL A 89 10.05 -17.10 -14.02
N SER A 90 10.37 -16.39 -15.09
CA SER A 90 11.56 -16.72 -15.89
C SER A 90 12.82 -16.53 -15.06
N LEU A 91 13.83 -17.36 -15.27
CA LEU A 91 15.13 -17.29 -14.56
C LEU A 91 15.77 -15.91 -14.62
N LEU A 92 15.58 -15.17 -15.73
CA LEU A 92 16.09 -13.80 -15.90
C LEU A 92 15.37 -12.77 -15.01
N ARG A 93 14.17 -13.06 -14.53
CA ARG A 93 13.38 -12.16 -13.67
C ARG A 93 13.47 -12.50 -12.19
N LEU A 94 13.93 -13.70 -11.83
CA LEU A 94 14.02 -14.16 -10.44
C LEU A 94 14.70 -13.14 -9.51
N PRO A 95 15.87 -12.54 -9.89
CA PRO A 95 16.52 -11.56 -9.03
C PRO A 95 15.70 -10.29 -8.76
N PHE A 96 14.77 -9.96 -9.67
CA PHE A 96 13.92 -8.76 -9.54
C PHE A 96 12.67 -9.00 -8.71
N TYR A 97 12.32 -10.28 -8.45
CA TYR A 97 11.12 -10.64 -7.71
C TYR A 97 11.44 -11.32 -6.38
N ASN A 98 12.66 -11.18 -5.86
CA ASN A 98 13.04 -11.74 -4.55
C ASN A 98 12.78 -13.25 -4.40
N VAL A 99 12.89 -14.03 -5.50
CA VAL A 99 12.56 -15.47 -5.53
C VAL A 99 13.79 -16.37 -5.44
N LEU A 100 14.98 -15.80 -5.20
CA LEU A 100 16.22 -16.58 -5.11
C LEU A 100 16.36 -17.33 -3.79
N SER A 101 15.27 -17.85 -3.25
CA SER A 101 15.28 -18.61 -2.02
C SER A 101 14.44 -19.88 -2.06
N ARG A 102 14.01 -20.33 -0.95
CA ARG A 102 13.49 -21.67 -0.64
C ARG A 102 12.26 -22.11 -1.44
N SER A 103 11.53 -21.17 -2.02
CA SER A 103 10.30 -21.46 -2.72
C SER A 103 10.20 -20.66 -4.01
N ALA A 104 10.21 -21.35 -5.15
CA ALA A 104 9.86 -20.74 -6.44
C ALA A 104 8.36 -20.37 -6.55
N PHE A 105 7.63 -20.41 -5.45
CA PHE A 105 6.18 -20.22 -5.38
C PHE A 105 5.78 -18.82 -4.94
N GLN A 106 6.54 -18.19 -4.06
CA GLN A 106 6.32 -16.82 -3.59
C GLN A 106 7.63 -16.11 -3.31
N THR A 107 7.56 -14.79 -3.21
CA THR A 107 8.70 -13.97 -2.78
C THR A 107 8.98 -14.16 -1.29
N GLU A 108 10.19 -13.79 -0.85
CA GLU A 108 10.62 -13.85 0.55
C GLU A 108 10.48 -12.47 1.26
N THR A 109 9.91 -11.49 0.59
CA THR A 109 9.67 -10.15 1.10
C THR A 109 8.20 -9.95 1.45
N ILE A 110 7.90 -9.01 2.33
CA ILE A 110 6.54 -8.59 2.68
C ILE A 110 6.05 -7.50 1.72
N GLN A 111 4.78 -7.16 1.81
CA GLN A 111 4.19 -5.88 1.38
C GLN A 111 3.44 -5.23 2.55
N PRO A 112 2.96 -3.97 2.41
CA PRO A 112 2.24 -3.31 3.49
C PRO A 112 1.10 -4.18 4.03
N PRO A 113 1.06 -4.44 5.34
CA PRO A 113 0.19 -5.46 5.94
C PRO A 113 -1.26 -4.97 6.04
N LEU A 114 -2.03 -5.28 5.03
CA LEU A 114 -3.38 -4.76 4.79
C LEU A 114 -4.47 -5.84 4.91
N LEU A 115 -4.09 -7.13 5.04
CA LEU A 115 -5.03 -8.26 4.93
C LEU A 115 -6.15 -8.23 5.98
N ALA A 116 -5.83 -7.98 7.25
CA ALA A 116 -6.85 -7.98 8.29
C ALA A 116 -7.85 -6.84 8.09
N TRP A 117 -7.38 -5.66 7.67
CA TRP A 117 -8.26 -4.54 7.37
C TRP A 117 -9.12 -4.81 6.12
N ALA A 118 -8.53 -5.33 5.05
CA ALA A 118 -9.26 -5.71 3.85
C ALA A 118 -10.33 -6.79 4.15
N TRP A 119 -10.00 -7.78 4.99
CA TRP A 119 -10.94 -8.79 5.45
C TRP A 119 -12.10 -8.18 6.23
N ARG A 120 -11.80 -7.28 7.19
CA ARG A 120 -12.84 -6.55 7.97
C ARG A 120 -13.81 -5.83 7.05
N LEU A 121 -13.30 -5.14 6.04
CA LEU A 121 -14.11 -4.35 5.12
C LEU A 121 -14.91 -5.21 4.13
N ALA A 122 -14.34 -6.31 3.65
CA ALA A 122 -14.88 -7.06 2.53
C ALA A 122 -15.64 -8.34 2.92
N VAL A 123 -15.24 -8.98 4.03
CA VAL A 123 -15.76 -10.29 4.44
C VAL A 123 -16.50 -10.23 5.78
N GLY A 124 -15.83 -9.72 6.81
CA GLY A 124 -16.38 -9.65 8.17
C GLY A 124 -15.28 -9.65 9.23
N ASP A 125 -15.53 -10.28 10.38
CA ASP A 125 -14.57 -10.31 11.48
C ASP A 125 -13.30 -11.13 11.13
N PRO A 126 -12.11 -10.50 11.05
CA PRO A 126 -10.87 -11.22 10.75
C PRO A 126 -10.43 -12.16 11.87
N ALA A 127 -10.91 -11.99 13.11
CA ALA A 127 -10.63 -12.93 14.20
C ALA A 127 -11.28 -14.30 13.97
N ALA A 128 -12.32 -14.39 13.12
CA ALA A 128 -12.94 -15.66 12.73
C ALA A 128 -12.05 -16.50 11.78
N GLU A 129 -10.99 -15.94 11.22
CA GLU A 129 -10.01 -16.65 10.37
C GLU A 129 -8.63 -16.65 11.05
N PRO A 130 -8.27 -17.71 11.78
CA PRO A 130 -7.05 -17.75 12.63
C PRO A 130 -5.74 -17.48 11.89
N ARG A 131 -5.67 -17.80 10.57
CA ARG A 131 -4.47 -17.56 9.75
C ARG A 131 -4.15 -16.08 9.58
N ILE A 132 -5.15 -15.18 9.71
CA ILE A 132 -4.92 -13.73 9.69
C ILE A 132 -4.20 -13.31 10.98
N GLY A 133 -4.61 -13.88 12.13
CA GLY A 133 -3.91 -13.71 13.40
C GLY A 133 -2.46 -14.23 13.34
N ALA A 134 -2.27 -15.43 12.77
CA ALA A 134 -0.93 -16.01 12.57
C ALA A 134 -0.02 -15.12 11.70
N GLN A 135 -0.56 -14.49 10.64
CA GLN A 135 0.21 -13.53 9.85
C GLN A 135 0.64 -12.32 10.68
N ALA A 136 -0.25 -11.77 11.49
CA ALA A 136 0.08 -10.65 12.36
C ALA A 136 1.16 -11.04 13.40
N ASP A 137 1.08 -12.24 13.95
CA ASP A 137 2.09 -12.76 14.88
C ASP A 137 3.45 -12.96 14.21
N TRP A 138 3.45 -13.47 12.96
CA TRP A 138 4.67 -13.60 12.16
C TRP A 138 5.32 -12.24 11.91
N LEU A 139 4.55 -11.24 11.51
CA LEU A 139 5.04 -9.87 11.27
C LEU A 139 5.65 -9.27 12.53
N THR A 140 4.97 -9.37 13.66
CA THR A 140 5.50 -8.90 14.95
C THR A 140 6.80 -9.62 15.29
N ALA A 141 6.85 -10.94 15.19
CA ALA A 141 8.04 -11.72 15.55
C ALA A 141 9.25 -11.44 14.66
N ASN A 142 9.02 -11.18 13.35
CA ASN A 142 10.08 -11.10 12.35
C ASN A 142 10.39 -9.68 11.87
N ARG A 143 9.52 -8.70 12.12
CA ARG A 143 9.66 -7.34 11.56
C ARG A 143 9.63 -6.24 12.63
N ASP A 144 9.17 -6.49 13.84
CA ASP A 144 9.33 -5.57 14.96
C ASP A 144 10.77 -5.67 15.49
N LEU A 145 11.60 -4.72 15.03
CA LEU A 145 13.04 -4.73 15.32
C LEU A 145 13.36 -4.28 16.74
N GLU A 146 12.64 -3.27 17.22
CA GLU A 146 12.92 -2.57 18.49
C GLU A 146 11.97 -3.00 19.63
N GLY A 147 10.94 -3.81 19.34
CA GLY A 147 9.95 -4.24 20.34
C GLY A 147 8.95 -3.16 20.72
N ASP A 148 8.77 -2.15 19.86
CA ASP A 148 7.83 -1.04 20.07
C ASP A 148 6.52 -1.19 19.27
N GLY A 149 6.35 -2.34 18.60
CA GLY A 149 5.17 -2.65 17.80
C GLY A 149 5.20 -2.10 16.38
N LEU A 150 6.31 -1.48 15.96
CA LEU A 150 6.48 -0.98 14.58
C LEU A 150 7.28 -1.95 13.72
N LEU A 151 6.85 -2.07 12.48
CA LEU A 151 7.49 -2.94 11.49
C LEU A 151 8.60 -2.22 10.74
N TRP A 152 9.67 -2.98 10.45
CA TRP A 152 10.82 -2.51 9.69
C TRP A 152 10.94 -3.28 8.38
N ILE A 153 11.22 -2.55 7.30
CA ILE A 153 11.44 -3.10 5.95
C ILE A 153 12.94 -3.15 5.62
N VAL A 154 13.30 -4.08 4.74
CA VAL A 154 14.70 -4.33 4.35
C VAL A 154 15.04 -3.86 2.94
N GLN A 155 14.06 -3.45 2.19
CA GLN A 155 14.20 -2.95 0.81
C GLN A 155 12.95 -2.18 0.34
N PRO A 156 13.08 -1.31 -0.69
CA PRO A 156 12.03 -0.38 -1.12
C PRO A 156 10.69 -1.03 -1.48
N ASP A 157 10.71 -2.16 -2.20
CA ASP A 157 9.51 -2.84 -2.70
C ASP A 157 8.61 -3.44 -1.60
N GLU A 158 9.16 -3.65 -0.39
CA GLU A 158 8.35 -4.06 0.77
C GLU A 158 7.33 -2.99 1.21
N SER A 159 7.56 -1.72 0.84
CA SER A 159 6.60 -0.64 1.06
C SER A 159 5.55 -0.50 -0.04
N GLY A 160 5.73 -1.17 -1.19
CA GLY A 160 4.95 -0.94 -2.40
C GLY A 160 5.26 0.36 -3.14
N LEU A 161 6.19 1.18 -2.63
CA LEU A 161 6.56 2.49 -3.18
C LEU A 161 7.86 2.44 -3.99
N ASP A 162 7.97 1.48 -4.88
CA ASP A 162 9.18 1.24 -5.70
C ASP A 162 9.72 2.52 -6.33
N ALA A 163 11.04 2.70 -6.21
CA ALA A 163 11.75 3.85 -6.74
C ALA A 163 11.38 5.22 -6.12
N SER A 164 10.61 5.26 -5.04
CA SER A 164 10.34 6.53 -4.33
C SER A 164 11.63 7.22 -3.90
N PRO A 165 11.75 8.55 -4.05
CA PRO A 165 12.98 9.27 -3.73
C PRO A 165 13.34 9.23 -2.25
N LYS A 166 12.39 8.95 -1.35
CA LYS A 166 12.65 8.83 0.08
C LYS A 166 13.61 7.69 0.43
N PHE A 167 13.74 6.70 -0.45
CA PHE A 167 14.65 5.57 -0.28
C PHE A 167 16.07 5.83 -0.83
N ASP A 168 16.26 6.89 -1.62
CA ASP A 168 17.58 7.22 -2.18
C ASP A 168 18.66 7.46 -1.10
N PRO A 169 18.38 8.16 0.02
CA PRO A 169 19.34 8.33 1.12
C PRO A 169 19.62 7.04 1.90
N VAL A 170 18.70 6.08 1.92
CA VAL A 170 18.80 4.86 2.73
C VAL A 170 19.57 3.76 2.01
N TRP A 171 19.17 3.42 0.80
CA TRP A 171 19.77 2.31 0.04
C TRP A 171 20.64 2.79 -1.13
N GLY A 172 20.66 4.10 -1.39
CA GLY A 172 21.33 4.70 -2.54
C GLY A 172 20.46 4.68 -3.81
N ARG A 173 20.56 5.75 -4.59
CA ARG A 173 19.77 5.93 -5.83
C ARG A 173 19.91 4.79 -6.84
N ARG A 174 21.07 4.11 -6.88
CA ARG A 174 21.27 2.96 -7.77
C ARG A 174 20.52 1.71 -7.30
N ALA A 175 20.54 1.44 -5.99
CA ALA A 175 19.86 0.29 -5.40
C ALA A 175 18.34 0.48 -5.35
N ASN A 176 17.87 1.73 -5.22
CA ASN A 176 16.45 2.10 -5.36
C ASN A 176 16.00 2.15 -6.83
N GLY A 177 16.92 1.93 -7.79
CA GLY A 177 16.65 1.86 -9.22
C GLY A 177 16.99 0.47 -9.78
N ARG A 178 16.53 0.22 -11.02
CA ARG A 178 16.68 -1.10 -11.66
C ARG A 178 18.11 -1.63 -11.74
N ALA A 179 19.12 -0.77 -11.85
CA ALA A 179 20.51 -1.20 -12.08
C ALA A 179 21.16 -1.81 -10.83
N GLY A 180 20.84 -1.32 -9.64
CA GLY A 180 21.44 -1.79 -8.39
C GLY A 180 20.51 -2.68 -7.55
N PHE A 181 19.22 -2.72 -7.86
CA PHE A 181 18.23 -3.50 -7.13
C PHE A 181 18.58 -5.00 -7.01
N PRO A 182 19.02 -5.70 -8.07
CA PRO A 182 19.42 -7.10 -7.94
C PRO A 182 20.58 -7.34 -6.95
N LEU A 183 21.49 -6.36 -6.77
CA LEU A 183 22.57 -6.46 -5.79
C LEU A 183 22.05 -6.32 -4.35
N LEU A 184 21.05 -5.44 -4.15
CA LEU A 184 20.35 -5.30 -2.88
C LEU A 184 19.61 -6.60 -2.52
N VAL A 185 18.84 -7.15 -3.48
CA VAL A 185 18.15 -8.44 -3.33
C VAL A 185 19.12 -9.56 -2.96
N GLU A 186 20.26 -9.68 -3.67
CA GLU A 186 21.25 -10.72 -3.40
C GLU A 186 21.90 -10.56 -2.01
N ARG A 187 22.17 -9.33 -1.58
CA ARG A 187 22.64 -9.06 -0.21
C ARG A 187 21.63 -9.54 0.83
N ASN A 188 20.37 -9.15 0.67
CA ASN A 188 19.30 -9.49 1.62
C ASN A 188 19.02 -11.01 1.59
N ARG A 189 19.08 -11.66 0.42
CA ARG A 189 18.96 -13.10 0.28
C ARG A 189 20.01 -13.86 1.11
N ARG A 190 21.28 -13.43 1.09
CA ARG A 190 22.37 -14.03 1.89
C ARG A 190 22.12 -13.92 3.39
N LEU A 191 21.32 -12.96 3.81
CA LEU A 191 20.93 -12.71 5.18
C LEU A 191 19.51 -13.21 5.49
N ALA A 192 18.91 -13.98 4.55
CA ALA A 192 17.56 -14.54 4.65
C ALA A 192 16.46 -13.47 4.86
N TRP A 193 16.63 -12.25 4.36
CA TRP A 193 15.77 -11.08 4.59
C TRP A 193 15.44 -10.82 6.07
N ASP A 194 16.26 -11.34 6.97
CA ASP A 194 16.13 -11.12 8.41
C ASP A 194 16.55 -9.69 8.77
N VAL A 195 15.59 -8.90 9.26
CA VAL A 195 15.78 -7.49 9.57
C VAL A 195 16.89 -7.25 10.60
N ARG A 196 17.00 -8.13 11.61
CA ARG A 196 18.03 -8.04 12.67
C ARG A 196 19.41 -8.33 12.11
N ARG A 197 19.55 -9.43 11.36
CA ARG A 197 20.83 -9.80 10.72
C ARG A 197 21.31 -8.76 9.74
N ILE A 198 20.40 -8.15 8.98
CA ILE A 198 20.74 -7.08 8.02
C ILE A 198 21.29 -5.88 8.78
N ARG A 199 20.58 -5.39 9.81
CA ARG A 199 21.03 -4.29 10.66
C ARG A 199 22.37 -4.60 11.33
N ASP A 200 22.52 -5.76 11.92
CA ASP A 200 23.73 -6.15 12.69
C ASP A 200 24.96 -6.29 11.79
N ARG A 201 24.78 -6.49 10.50
CA ARG A 201 25.83 -6.44 9.48
C ARG A 201 26.03 -5.06 8.87
N GLY A 202 25.43 -4.02 9.45
CA GLY A 202 25.53 -2.63 8.99
C GLY A 202 24.72 -2.32 7.72
N GLY A 203 23.83 -3.24 7.30
CA GLY A 203 22.89 -2.96 6.22
C GLY A 203 21.72 -2.10 6.70
N PRO A 204 21.28 -1.11 5.89
CA PRO A 204 20.14 -0.28 6.30
C PRO A 204 18.82 -1.07 6.26
N VAL A 205 18.02 -0.82 7.28
CA VAL A 205 16.60 -1.19 7.41
C VAL A 205 15.80 0.06 7.74
N LEU A 206 14.50 0.08 7.47
CA LEU A 206 13.69 1.29 7.56
C LEU A 206 12.38 1.04 8.31
N CYS A 207 12.12 1.81 9.35
CA CYS A 207 10.79 1.99 9.92
C CYS A 207 10.03 2.94 9.00
N GLU A 208 9.09 2.42 8.21
CA GLU A 208 8.46 3.10 7.09
C GLU A 208 7.02 3.50 7.43
N THR A 209 6.66 4.74 7.16
CA THR A 209 5.39 5.35 7.60
C THR A 209 4.16 4.66 7.02
N LEU A 210 4.10 4.38 5.69
CA LEU A 210 2.93 3.74 5.07
C LEU A 210 2.75 2.30 5.56
N VAL A 211 3.84 1.52 5.65
CA VAL A 211 3.79 0.15 6.16
C VAL A 211 3.19 0.12 7.56
N ASN A 212 3.63 1.03 8.44
CA ASN A 212 3.15 1.09 9.82
C ASN A 212 1.75 1.71 9.94
N THR A 213 1.34 2.56 9.01
CA THR A 213 -0.05 3.03 8.90
C THR A 213 -0.99 1.85 8.62
N LEU A 214 -0.70 1.06 7.59
CA LEU A 214 -1.53 -0.09 7.21
C LEU A 214 -1.43 -1.23 8.22
N TRP A 215 -0.30 -1.36 8.90
CA TRP A 215 -0.14 -2.25 10.04
C TRP A 215 -1.05 -1.87 11.20
N SER A 216 -1.12 -0.60 11.57
CA SER A 216 -2.01 -0.11 12.62
C SER A 216 -3.49 -0.39 12.31
N LEU A 217 -3.93 -0.13 11.05
CA LEU A 217 -5.30 -0.48 10.60
C LEU A 217 -5.58 -1.97 10.70
N SER A 218 -4.59 -2.81 10.38
CA SER A 218 -4.71 -4.27 10.48
C SER A 218 -4.80 -4.75 11.93
N LEU A 219 -4.01 -4.19 12.84
CA LEU A 219 -4.07 -4.49 14.27
C LEU A 219 -5.44 -4.11 14.86
N GLN A 220 -5.92 -2.90 14.58
CA GLN A 220 -7.24 -2.44 15.02
C GLN A 220 -8.36 -3.35 14.49
N SER A 221 -8.26 -3.79 13.22
CA SER A 221 -9.23 -4.72 12.64
C SER A 221 -9.27 -6.08 13.33
N LEU A 222 -8.15 -6.52 13.92
CA LEU A 222 -8.04 -7.73 14.73
C LEU A 222 -8.45 -7.53 16.20
N GLY A 223 -8.85 -6.31 16.61
CA GLY A 223 -9.08 -5.98 18.02
C GLY A 223 -7.79 -5.99 18.86
N ARG A 224 -6.64 -5.83 18.24
CA ARG A 224 -5.34 -5.73 18.92
C ARG A 224 -4.99 -4.26 19.20
N PRO A 225 -4.10 -3.97 20.16
CA PRO A 225 -3.63 -2.61 20.42
C PRO A 225 -3.08 -1.97 19.14
N SER A 226 -3.51 -0.74 18.87
CA SER A 226 -3.08 0.05 17.72
C SER A 226 -1.59 0.39 17.78
N ALA A 227 -0.92 0.38 16.63
CA ALA A 227 0.44 0.90 16.49
C ALA A 227 0.51 2.43 16.35
N THR A 228 -0.61 3.14 16.26
CA THR A 228 -0.65 4.60 16.07
C THR A 228 0.11 5.38 17.13
N PRO A 229 0.02 5.07 18.44
CA PRO A 229 0.82 5.81 19.44
C PRO A 229 2.32 5.68 19.21
N ALA A 230 2.82 4.47 18.93
CA ALA A 230 4.24 4.24 18.63
C ALA A 230 4.66 4.92 17.31
N LEU A 231 3.78 4.92 16.30
CA LEU A 231 4.01 5.61 15.03
C LEU A 231 4.18 7.13 15.25
N VAL A 232 3.31 7.74 16.07
CA VAL A 232 3.40 9.16 16.43
C VAL A 232 4.67 9.43 17.22
N ASP A 233 4.96 8.66 18.26
CA ASP A 233 6.13 8.86 19.10
C ASP A 233 7.45 8.78 18.29
N ARG A 234 7.58 7.80 17.41
CA ARG A 234 8.81 7.58 16.64
C ARG A 234 8.94 8.43 15.39
N LEU A 235 7.87 8.53 14.57
CA LEU A 235 7.99 9.06 13.20
C LEU A 235 7.42 10.48 13.02
N TRP A 236 6.65 11.01 13.96
CA TRP A 236 6.17 12.40 13.86
C TRP A 236 7.32 13.39 14.06
N ASP A 237 7.49 14.29 13.12
CA ASP A 237 8.41 15.43 13.23
C ASP A 237 7.59 16.69 13.50
N GLU A 238 7.54 17.09 14.77
CA GLU A 238 6.76 18.24 15.24
C GLU A 238 7.16 19.54 14.53
N ARG A 239 8.44 19.71 14.22
CA ARG A 239 8.94 20.92 13.55
C ARG A 239 8.51 20.99 12.09
N ARG A 240 8.47 19.83 11.40
CA ARG A 240 8.07 19.74 10.00
C ARG A 240 6.55 19.60 9.82
N GLY A 241 5.82 19.22 10.87
CA GLY A 241 4.40 18.88 10.77
C GLY A 241 4.13 17.64 9.88
N LEU A 242 5.08 16.72 9.80
CA LEU A 242 5.02 15.54 8.91
C LEU A 242 5.52 14.27 9.60
N PHE A 243 5.05 13.13 9.14
CA PHE A 243 5.68 11.84 9.45
C PHE A 243 6.92 11.64 8.58
N VAL A 244 8.01 11.23 9.20
CA VAL A 244 9.31 11.00 8.56
C VAL A 244 9.84 9.65 8.98
N ASP A 245 10.17 8.81 8.01
CA ASP A 245 10.74 7.48 8.24
C ASP A 245 12.04 7.53 9.05
N GLU A 246 12.42 6.40 9.67
CA GLU A 246 13.67 6.27 10.40
C GLU A 246 14.45 5.05 9.93
N ALA A 247 15.70 5.23 9.53
CA ALA A 247 16.58 4.15 9.12
C ALA A 247 17.55 3.74 10.24
N ALA A 248 17.77 2.44 10.39
CA ALA A 248 18.77 1.87 11.27
C ALA A 248 19.82 1.08 10.46
N PRO A 249 21.08 1.00 10.93
CA PRO A 249 21.61 1.72 12.10
C PRO A 249 21.82 3.22 11.83
N GLY A 250 21.86 4.01 12.89
CA GLY A 250 22.26 5.43 12.84
C GLY A 250 21.13 6.46 12.84
N GLY A 251 19.86 6.06 12.84
CA GLY A 251 18.72 6.99 13.00
C GLY A 251 18.57 8.00 11.87
N LEU A 252 19.02 7.69 10.65
CA LEU A 252 18.85 8.57 9.50
C LEU A 252 17.37 8.80 9.22
N ARG A 253 16.96 10.07 9.20
CA ARG A 253 15.60 10.48 8.75
C ARG A 253 15.66 11.00 7.33
N PRO A 254 15.12 10.26 6.33
CA PRO A 254 15.13 10.67 4.92
C PRO A 254 14.48 12.03 4.72
N GLY A 255 15.12 12.90 3.91
CA GLY A 255 14.64 14.25 3.67
C GLY A 255 13.45 14.39 2.72
N PRO A 256 13.36 13.62 1.62
CA PRO A 256 12.32 13.81 0.60
C PRO A 256 10.91 13.63 1.15
N VAL A 257 10.03 14.59 0.87
CA VAL A 257 8.63 14.60 1.27
C VAL A 257 7.79 13.88 0.22
N THR A 258 7.11 12.83 0.65
CA THR A 258 6.26 12.00 -0.21
C THR A 258 4.85 11.86 0.38
N TRP A 259 3.90 11.42 -0.42
CA TRP A 259 2.53 11.18 0.05
C TRP A 259 2.47 10.19 1.23
N ALA A 260 3.47 9.31 1.37
CA ALA A 260 3.52 8.37 2.49
C ALA A 260 3.54 9.08 3.85
N SER A 261 4.09 10.32 3.91
CA SER A 261 4.02 11.17 5.10
C SER A 261 2.59 11.59 5.46
N LEU A 262 1.64 11.51 4.49
CA LEU A 262 0.22 11.81 4.67
C LEU A 262 -0.62 10.55 4.91
N ALA A 263 -0.07 9.34 4.69
CA ALA A 263 -0.80 8.09 4.82
C ALA A 263 -1.47 7.92 6.20
N PRO A 264 -0.87 8.37 7.34
CA PRO A 264 -1.50 8.29 8.65
C PRO A 264 -2.84 9.02 8.78
N LEU A 265 -3.20 9.89 7.83
CA LEU A 265 -4.57 10.45 7.76
C LEU A 265 -5.67 9.38 7.71
N ALA A 266 -5.35 8.18 7.19
CA ALA A 266 -6.28 7.06 7.15
C ALA A 266 -6.58 6.43 8.52
N LEU A 267 -5.75 6.70 9.54
CA LEU A 267 -5.89 6.12 10.88
C LEU A 267 -7.05 6.76 11.65
N PRO A 268 -8.05 5.98 12.12
CA PRO A 268 -9.19 6.52 12.85
C PRO A 268 -8.79 7.12 14.21
N ASP A 269 -7.74 6.60 14.83
CA ASP A 269 -7.20 7.01 16.12
C ASP A 269 -6.02 7.99 16.05
N LEU A 270 -5.72 8.52 14.86
CA LEU A 270 -4.72 9.59 14.74
C LEU A 270 -5.21 10.83 15.49
N PRO A 271 -4.38 11.45 16.37
CA PRO A 271 -4.75 12.68 17.05
C PRO A 271 -5.20 13.76 16.05
N GLU A 272 -6.36 14.35 16.31
CA GLU A 272 -6.98 15.32 15.40
C GLU A 272 -6.05 16.50 15.07
N ALA A 273 -5.30 17.01 16.05
CA ALA A 273 -4.36 18.11 15.85
C ALA A 273 -3.27 17.75 14.82
N ILE A 274 -2.74 16.52 14.87
CA ILE A 274 -1.76 16.02 13.90
C ILE A 274 -2.42 15.91 12.52
N GLY A 275 -3.61 15.32 12.46
CA GLY A 275 -4.35 15.16 11.21
C GLY A 275 -4.64 16.52 10.54
N ARG A 276 -5.07 17.53 11.31
CA ARG A 276 -5.29 18.89 10.79
C ARG A 276 -4.03 19.53 10.25
N ARG A 277 -2.90 19.40 10.92
CA ARG A 277 -1.63 19.90 10.42
C ARG A 277 -1.21 19.25 9.11
N LEU A 278 -1.35 17.92 8.98
CA LEU A 278 -1.09 17.22 7.72
C LEU A 278 -1.95 17.76 6.58
N VAL A 279 -3.22 18.08 6.86
CA VAL A 279 -4.13 18.62 5.84
C VAL A 279 -3.79 20.07 5.52
N GLU A 280 -3.72 20.94 6.52
CA GLU A 280 -3.65 22.40 6.34
C GLU A 280 -2.26 22.88 5.91
N GLU A 281 -1.18 22.29 6.47
CA GLU A 281 0.19 22.71 6.16
C GLU A 281 0.72 22.07 4.87
N HIS A 282 0.26 20.84 4.52
CA HIS A 282 0.86 20.06 3.45
C HIS A 282 -0.12 19.64 2.34
N LEU A 283 -1.22 18.92 2.67
CA LEU A 283 -2.12 18.39 1.65
C LEU A 283 -2.78 19.49 0.82
N LEU A 284 -3.17 20.59 1.47
CA LEU A 284 -3.80 21.77 0.82
C LEU A 284 -2.78 22.80 0.35
N ASN A 285 -1.50 22.50 0.39
CA ASN A 285 -0.44 23.38 -0.07
C ASN A 285 -0.18 23.16 -1.58
N GLU A 286 -0.41 24.21 -2.39
CA GLU A 286 -0.20 24.18 -3.84
C GLU A 286 1.27 23.96 -4.24
N ARG A 287 2.20 24.23 -3.35
CA ARG A 287 3.63 23.95 -3.56
C ARG A 287 4.02 22.52 -3.22
N GLU A 288 3.12 21.74 -2.63
CA GLU A 288 3.40 20.38 -2.17
C GLU A 288 2.47 19.35 -2.77
N PHE A 289 1.23 19.23 -2.26
CA PHE A 289 0.35 18.13 -2.63
C PHE A 289 -0.98 18.55 -3.27
N LEU A 290 -1.31 19.84 -3.28
CA LEU A 290 -2.54 20.32 -3.86
C LEU A 290 -2.42 20.40 -5.39
N THR A 291 -3.05 19.47 -6.10
CA THR A 291 -3.07 19.42 -7.57
C THR A 291 -4.50 19.35 -8.12
N PRO A 292 -4.72 19.61 -9.43
CA PRO A 292 -6.05 19.53 -10.02
C PRO A 292 -6.70 18.14 -9.96
N VAL A 293 -5.91 17.06 -9.98
CA VAL A 293 -6.43 15.69 -10.03
C VAL A 293 -6.52 15.09 -8.62
N ALA A 294 -5.39 14.80 -8.01
CA ALA A 294 -5.28 14.25 -6.67
C ALA A 294 -3.81 14.32 -6.23
N PRO A 295 -3.48 14.15 -4.93
CA PRO A 295 -2.12 14.34 -4.45
C PRO A 295 -1.09 13.53 -5.23
N PRO A 296 0.03 14.17 -5.63
CA PRO A 296 1.13 13.48 -6.28
C PRO A 296 1.87 12.58 -5.28
N SER A 297 2.57 11.57 -5.79
CA SER A 297 3.36 10.66 -4.94
C SER A 297 4.57 11.30 -4.27
N VAL A 298 5.00 12.47 -4.74
CA VAL A 298 6.11 13.28 -4.19
C VAL A 298 5.67 14.72 -4.17
N SER A 299 6.02 15.46 -3.13
CA SER A 299 5.78 16.90 -3.05
C SER A 299 6.33 17.62 -4.28
N ILE A 300 5.55 18.55 -4.85
CA ILE A 300 5.94 19.36 -6.02
C ILE A 300 7.21 20.16 -5.74
N ALA A 301 7.45 20.54 -4.47
CA ALA A 301 8.64 21.28 -4.05
C ALA A 301 9.92 20.43 -4.07
N GLU A 302 9.80 19.10 -4.15
CA GLU A 302 10.98 18.23 -4.12
C GLU A 302 11.72 18.22 -5.47
N PRO A 303 13.06 18.31 -5.45
CA PRO A 303 13.86 18.23 -6.70
C PRO A 303 13.69 16.92 -7.47
N ALA A 304 13.20 15.88 -6.79
CA ALA A 304 12.95 14.58 -7.40
C ALA A 304 11.56 14.43 -8.01
N TYR A 305 10.70 15.46 -7.89
CA TYR A 305 9.34 15.45 -8.46
C TYR A 305 9.38 15.36 -9.98
N ASP A 306 8.71 14.35 -10.54
CA ASP A 306 8.56 14.15 -11.97
C ASP A 306 7.21 13.45 -12.27
N PRO A 307 6.18 14.20 -12.61
CA PRO A 307 4.84 13.67 -12.87
C PRO A 307 4.70 12.91 -14.18
N SER A 308 5.72 12.94 -15.06
CA SER A 308 5.66 12.25 -16.35
C SER A 308 5.67 10.72 -16.25
N GLY A 309 5.90 10.15 -15.06
CA GLY A 309 6.07 8.71 -14.87
C GLY A 309 7.34 8.13 -15.51
N GLY A 310 8.14 8.96 -16.17
CA GLY A 310 9.38 8.62 -16.88
C GLY A 310 9.15 7.88 -18.20
N HIS A 311 10.16 7.86 -19.05
CA HIS A 311 10.13 7.19 -20.37
C HIS A 311 11.21 6.10 -20.46
N GLY A 312 10.88 4.99 -21.11
CA GLY A 312 11.82 3.92 -21.39
C GLY A 312 12.38 3.22 -20.15
N PRO A 313 13.71 3.03 -20.06
CA PRO A 313 14.33 2.32 -18.94
C PRO A 313 14.34 3.11 -17.62
N ILE A 314 14.12 4.43 -17.68
CA ILE A 314 14.08 5.31 -16.50
C ILE A 314 12.63 5.47 -16.06
N ARG A 315 12.13 4.53 -15.28
CA ARG A 315 10.83 4.68 -14.64
C ARG A 315 10.93 5.67 -13.49
N ARG A 316 10.01 6.63 -13.50
CA ARG A 316 9.80 7.62 -12.42
C ARG A 316 8.65 7.23 -11.49
N TYR A 317 8.26 6.04 -11.51
CA TYR A 317 7.19 5.29 -10.82
C TYR A 317 6.56 6.07 -9.65
N TRP A 318 7.05 5.94 -8.43
CA TRP A 318 6.61 6.69 -7.26
C TRP A 318 7.38 8.02 -7.07
N ARG A 319 7.59 8.79 -8.16
CA ARG A 319 8.34 10.07 -8.14
C ARG A 319 7.54 11.29 -8.57
N GLY A 320 6.21 11.20 -8.66
CA GLY A 320 5.40 12.36 -9.04
C GLY A 320 3.97 12.04 -9.44
N PRO A 321 3.69 10.93 -10.19
CA PRO A 321 2.33 10.57 -10.55
C PRO A 321 1.39 10.43 -9.36
N THR A 322 0.09 10.61 -9.61
CA THR A 322 -1.00 10.35 -8.68
C THR A 322 -1.44 8.89 -8.78
N TRP A 323 -1.78 8.28 -7.64
CA TRP A 323 -2.19 6.89 -7.51
C TRP A 323 -3.54 6.80 -6.79
N ILE A 324 -4.47 5.99 -7.30
CA ILE A 324 -5.84 5.92 -6.74
C ILE A 324 -5.87 5.36 -5.33
N ASN A 325 -5.04 4.35 -5.02
CA ASN A 325 -4.93 3.80 -3.68
C ASN A 325 -4.42 4.82 -2.65
N ALA A 326 -3.41 5.62 -3.03
CA ALA A 326 -2.90 6.72 -2.21
C ALA A 326 -3.98 7.80 -2.00
N SER A 327 -4.66 8.17 -3.08
CA SER A 327 -5.75 9.16 -3.05
C SER A 327 -6.89 8.71 -2.15
N TRP A 328 -7.24 7.42 -2.17
CA TRP A 328 -8.28 6.86 -1.32
C TRP A 328 -7.92 6.94 0.17
N LEU A 329 -6.71 6.57 0.55
CA LEU A 329 -6.25 6.66 1.95
C LEU A 329 -6.31 8.10 2.48
N VAL A 330 -5.84 9.08 1.68
CA VAL A 330 -5.92 10.50 2.02
C VAL A 330 -7.38 10.98 2.12
N TRP A 331 -8.23 10.54 1.19
CA TRP A 331 -9.65 10.87 1.16
C TRP A 331 -10.39 10.39 2.42
N LEU A 332 -10.07 9.19 2.95
CA LEU A 332 -10.62 8.71 4.21
C LEU A 332 -10.32 9.68 5.36
N GLY A 333 -9.08 10.17 5.44
CA GLY A 333 -8.67 11.15 6.43
C GLY A 333 -9.38 12.49 6.32
N LEU A 334 -9.52 13.02 5.10
CA LEU A 334 -10.26 14.25 4.85
C LEU A 334 -11.71 14.15 5.36
N ARG A 335 -12.39 13.04 5.05
CA ARG A 335 -13.78 12.83 5.50
C ARG A 335 -13.87 12.72 7.02
N ARG A 336 -12.96 11.95 7.65
CA ARG A 336 -12.91 11.78 9.10
C ARG A 336 -12.71 13.12 9.83
N LEU A 337 -11.87 13.99 9.28
CA LEU A 337 -11.55 15.29 9.87
C LEU A 337 -12.55 16.41 9.51
N GLY A 338 -13.58 16.10 8.72
CA GLY A 338 -14.64 17.04 8.34
C GLY A 338 -14.29 17.94 7.14
N TYR A 339 -13.20 17.72 6.42
CA TYR A 339 -12.82 18.43 5.18
C TYR A 339 -13.60 17.87 3.98
N LEU A 340 -14.95 17.98 4.04
CA LEU A 340 -15.82 17.33 3.06
C LEU A 340 -15.74 17.95 1.66
N ALA A 341 -15.53 19.27 1.57
CA ALA A 341 -15.37 19.96 0.28
C ALA A 341 -14.07 19.54 -0.41
N GLU A 342 -12.97 19.41 0.34
CA GLU A 342 -11.68 18.96 -0.14
C GLU A 342 -11.71 17.47 -0.54
N ALA A 343 -12.42 16.64 0.23
CA ALA A 343 -12.65 15.24 -0.12
C ALA A 343 -13.44 15.09 -1.43
N GLU A 344 -14.49 15.90 -1.64
CA GLU A 344 -15.26 15.89 -2.89
C GLU A 344 -14.44 16.43 -4.07
N ARG A 345 -13.61 17.46 -3.87
CA ARG A 345 -12.70 17.97 -4.89
C ARG A 345 -11.70 16.91 -5.33
N LEU A 346 -11.07 16.21 -4.37
CA LEU A 346 -10.14 15.11 -4.65
C LEU A 346 -10.86 13.99 -5.42
N ALA A 347 -12.04 13.56 -4.96
CA ALA A 347 -12.83 12.53 -5.61
C ALA A 347 -13.19 12.92 -7.05
N THR A 348 -13.65 14.15 -7.28
CA THR A 348 -14.01 14.67 -8.61
C THR A 348 -12.80 14.67 -9.56
N GLY A 349 -11.63 15.13 -9.10
CA GLY A 349 -10.40 15.11 -9.90
C GLY A 349 -9.97 13.69 -10.29
N ALA A 350 -9.97 12.76 -9.33
CA ALA A 350 -9.61 11.37 -9.55
C ALA A 350 -10.61 10.64 -10.47
N ILE A 351 -11.93 10.83 -10.26
CA ILE A 351 -12.98 10.27 -11.12
C ILE A 351 -12.85 10.78 -12.54
N GLY A 352 -12.63 12.08 -12.72
CA GLY A 352 -12.42 12.67 -14.05
C GLY A 352 -11.18 12.12 -14.77
N ALA A 353 -10.10 11.81 -14.05
CA ALA A 353 -8.91 11.16 -14.62
C ALA A 353 -9.21 9.74 -15.10
N VAL A 354 -9.91 8.95 -14.29
CA VAL A 354 -10.33 7.57 -14.65
C VAL A 354 -11.34 7.60 -15.79
N ALA A 355 -12.31 8.49 -15.78
CA ALA A 355 -13.31 8.62 -16.86
C ALA A 355 -12.66 8.91 -18.21
N ARG A 356 -11.61 9.73 -18.24
CA ARG A 356 -10.88 10.08 -19.48
C ARG A 356 -9.92 9.01 -19.96
N SER A 357 -9.24 8.31 -19.03
CA SER A 357 -8.07 7.48 -19.36
C SER A 357 -8.30 5.98 -19.13
N GLY A 358 -9.45 5.59 -18.57
CA GLY A 358 -9.70 4.23 -18.09
C GLY A 358 -8.93 3.93 -16.80
N LEU A 359 -9.02 2.69 -16.32
CA LEU A 359 -8.26 2.23 -15.15
C LEU A 359 -6.78 2.06 -15.52
N ARG A 360 -5.97 3.02 -15.13
CA ARG A 360 -4.52 3.04 -15.36
C ARG A 360 -3.77 2.77 -14.05
N GLU A 361 -2.52 2.37 -14.16
CA GLU A 361 -1.66 2.11 -13.00
C GLU A 361 -1.49 3.38 -12.14
N TYR A 362 -1.29 4.53 -12.81
CA TYR A 362 -1.21 5.87 -12.20
C TYR A 362 -1.55 6.95 -13.23
N TYR A 363 -1.64 8.20 -12.77
CA TYR A 363 -2.10 9.34 -13.59
C TYR A 363 -1.20 10.57 -13.40
N ASP A 364 -1.16 11.43 -14.40
CA ASP A 364 -0.53 12.74 -14.26
C ASP A 364 -1.39 13.62 -13.31
N PRO A 365 -0.82 14.14 -12.22
CA PRO A 365 -1.58 14.93 -11.24
C PRO A 365 -2.06 16.28 -11.78
N ARG A 366 -1.53 16.74 -12.92
CA ARG A 366 -1.84 18.03 -13.52
C ARG A 366 -3.09 18.00 -14.40
N ASP A 367 -3.28 16.93 -15.16
CA ASP A 367 -4.34 16.84 -16.16
C ASP A 367 -5.11 15.50 -16.17
N GLY A 368 -4.68 14.51 -15.39
CA GLY A 368 -5.30 13.19 -15.31
C GLY A 368 -4.98 12.27 -16.48
N THR A 369 -3.98 12.58 -17.29
CA THR A 369 -3.51 11.66 -18.33
C THR A 369 -3.07 10.33 -17.70
N GLY A 370 -3.66 9.25 -18.18
CA GLY A 370 -3.37 7.90 -17.65
C GLY A 370 -2.00 7.40 -18.09
N GLN A 371 -1.27 6.82 -17.15
CA GLN A 371 0.10 6.35 -17.32
C GLN A 371 0.25 4.90 -16.79
N GLY A 372 1.40 4.27 -17.04
CA GLY A 372 1.68 2.91 -16.58
C GLY A 372 0.88 1.83 -17.32
N ALA A 373 0.51 0.77 -16.62
CA ALA A 373 -0.27 -0.33 -17.18
C ALA A 373 -1.74 0.06 -17.42
N HIS A 374 -2.37 -0.64 -18.37
CA HIS A 374 -3.80 -0.51 -18.67
C HIS A 374 -4.61 -1.56 -17.89
N ASP A 375 -5.93 -1.34 -17.77
CA ASP A 375 -6.85 -2.23 -17.06
C ASP A 375 -6.30 -2.62 -15.69
N PHE A 376 -5.81 -1.61 -14.95
CA PHE A 376 -5.10 -1.82 -13.71
C PHE A 376 -6.07 -1.92 -12.53
N ALA A 377 -6.17 -3.13 -11.95
CA ALA A 377 -7.27 -3.50 -11.08
C ALA A 377 -7.31 -2.73 -9.74
N TRP A 378 -6.17 -2.33 -9.14
CA TRP A 378 -6.27 -1.57 -7.88
C TRP A 378 -6.87 -0.17 -8.08
N SER A 379 -6.76 0.40 -9.30
CA SER A 379 -7.41 1.68 -9.61
C SER A 379 -8.94 1.58 -9.59
N ALA A 380 -9.46 0.36 -9.49
CA ALA A 380 -10.86 0.11 -9.16
C ALA A 380 -11.28 0.67 -7.80
N LEU A 381 -10.34 0.97 -6.89
CA LEU A 381 -10.62 1.74 -5.65
C LEU A 381 -11.27 3.10 -5.92
N ILE A 382 -11.26 3.59 -7.16
CA ILE A 382 -12.03 4.78 -7.54
C ILE A 382 -13.53 4.63 -7.19
N THR A 383 -14.05 3.41 -7.11
CA THR A 383 -15.43 3.15 -6.67
C THR A 383 -15.71 3.66 -5.28
N GLU A 384 -14.71 3.58 -4.39
CA GLU A 384 -14.82 4.06 -3.01
C GLU A 384 -14.96 5.59 -2.93
N LEU A 385 -14.41 6.31 -3.91
CA LEU A 385 -14.53 7.75 -4.05
C LEU A 385 -15.83 8.14 -4.78
N ALA A 386 -16.31 7.28 -5.68
CA ALA A 386 -17.48 7.54 -6.50
C ALA A 386 -18.80 7.19 -5.80
N ASP A 387 -18.78 6.30 -4.81
CA ASP A 387 -19.97 5.85 -4.10
C ASP A 387 -20.49 6.93 -3.12
N PRO A 388 -21.79 7.26 -3.16
CA PRO A 388 -22.40 8.20 -2.22
C PRO A 388 -22.43 7.70 -0.77
N GLU A 389 -22.35 6.37 -0.55
CA GLU A 389 -22.27 5.74 0.77
C GLU A 389 -20.88 5.13 1.00
N PRO A 390 -19.85 5.95 1.24
CA PRO A 390 -18.49 5.45 1.42
C PRO A 390 -18.40 4.60 2.69
N LEU A 391 -17.49 3.60 2.64
CA LEU A 391 -17.12 2.83 3.81
C LEU A 391 -16.65 3.75 4.94
N GLN A 392 -17.20 3.52 6.11
CA GLN A 392 -16.56 3.95 7.34
C GLN A 392 -15.44 2.94 7.63
N GLY A 393 -14.24 3.42 7.86
CA GLY A 393 -13.16 2.59 8.41
C GLY A 393 -13.60 1.98 9.75
N PRO A 394 -12.81 1.08 10.37
CA PRO A 394 -13.18 0.55 11.68
C PRO A 394 -13.48 1.71 12.64
N GLU A 395 -14.71 1.76 13.14
CA GLU A 395 -15.07 2.73 14.18
C GLU A 395 -14.21 2.44 15.42
N PRO A 396 -13.66 3.46 16.07
CA PRO A 396 -13.08 3.26 17.39
C PRO A 396 -14.20 2.70 18.30
N ASP A 397 -13.92 1.63 19.02
CA ASP A 397 -14.84 1.09 20.02
C ASP A 397 -15.25 2.23 20.95
N LEU A 398 -16.48 2.69 20.83
CA LEU A 398 -17.08 3.55 21.84
C LEU A 398 -17.00 2.77 23.15
N PRO A 399 -16.43 3.33 24.23
CA PRO A 399 -16.41 2.66 25.50
C PRO A 399 -17.86 2.29 25.85
N LEU A 400 -18.10 1.00 26.08
CA LEU A 400 -19.37 0.50 26.59
C LEU A 400 -19.76 1.40 27.75
N GLN A 401 -20.80 2.21 27.58
CA GLN A 401 -21.41 2.91 28.68
C GLN A 401 -21.90 1.81 29.63
N MET A 402 -21.13 1.58 30.69
CA MET A 402 -21.58 0.80 31.82
C MET A 402 -22.77 1.54 32.38
N GLY A 403 -23.98 1.13 31.98
CA GLY A 403 -25.22 1.57 32.54
C GLY A 403 -25.20 1.28 34.03
N GLY A 404 -25.38 2.34 34.81
CA GLY A 404 -25.57 2.27 36.25
C GLY A 404 -26.94 1.67 36.64
#